data_eee52dcbb12d79c31f1141cbeb1b5b2e
#
_entry.id   eee52dcbb12d79c31f1141cbeb1b5b2e
#
_cell.length_a   1.000
_cell.length_b   1.000
_cell.length_c   1.000
_cell.angle_alpha   90.00
_cell.angle_beta   90.00
_cell.angle_gamma   90.00
#
_symmetry.space_group_name_H-M   'P 1'
#
loop_
_entity.id
_entity.type
_entity.pdbx_description
1 polymer ?
#
loop_
_entity_poly.entity_id
_entity_poly.type
_entity_poly.pdbx_seq_one_letter_code
_entity_poly.pdbx_strand_id
1 'polypeptide(L)'
;MGFIFWEKSARYFDEIIPELPKSIQKVGVFVNASLEEILKKITKYDLQAVQLHGDESVEFCETLKKIIPKEIEIIKVFSILDTFDFQILNAFESVCDYFLFDTKGKLPGGNGTTFDWKVLRNYSSTKPFFLSGGIGMEEMNAVNEILKTNLPIYAIDVNSKFEIEPGLKNIQLCREVAMQRHYQK
;
A
#
# COMPACT_ATOMS: atom_id res chain seq x y z
N MET A 1 0.93 -3.58 -8.81
CA MET A 1 1.95 -4.50 -8.23
C MET A 1 3.02 -3.68 -7.56
N GLY A 2 3.33 -3.97 -6.26
CA GLY A 2 4.33 -3.23 -5.48
C GLY A 2 5.74 -3.81 -5.63
N PHE A 3 6.74 -2.93 -5.79
CA PHE A 3 8.17 -3.22 -5.83
C PHE A 3 8.85 -2.47 -4.69
N ILE A 4 9.50 -3.18 -3.76
CA ILE A 4 10.05 -2.59 -2.54
C ILE A 4 11.49 -2.15 -2.80
N PHE A 5 11.74 -0.83 -2.73
CA PHE A 5 13.06 -0.21 -2.94
C PHE A 5 13.76 0.17 -1.62
N TRP A 6 13.43 -0.50 -0.54
CA TRP A 6 14.10 -0.34 0.75
C TRP A 6 15.10 -1.48 0.97
N GLU A 7 16.39 -1.18 0.93
CA GLU A 7 17.49 -2.17 0.98
C GLU A 7 17.49 -3.06 2.22
N LYS A 8 16.93 -2.59 3.35
CA LYS A 8 16.83 -3.38 4.59
C LYS A 8 15.68 -4.39 4.56
N SER A 9 14.85 -4.37 3.54
CA SER A 9 13.76 -5.33 3.37
C SER A 9 14.28 -6.65 2.83
N ALA A 10 13.81 -7.77 3.40
CA ALA A 10 14.02 -9.10 2.81
C ALA A 10 13.35 -9.25 1.41
N ARG A 11 12.54 -8.25 1.00
CA ARG A 11 11.83 -8.17 -0.29
C ARG A 11 12.38 -7.05 -1.17
N TYR A 12 13.59 -6.58 -0.89
CA TYR A 12 14.24 -5.55 -1.70
C TYR A 12 14.32 -5.96 -3.16
N PHE A 13 13.97 -5.03 -4.06
CA PHE A 13 13.94 -5.26 -5.49
C PHE A 13 14.92 -4.32 -6.21
N ASP A 14 15.85 -4.88 -6.99
CA ASP A 14 16.80 -4.13 -7.81
C ASP A 14 16.99 -4.73 -9.22
N GLU A 15 16.19 -5.74 -9.55
CA GLU A 15 16.25 -6.46 -10.81
C GLU A 15 15.51 -5.72 -11.96
N ILE A 16 15.41 -6.35 -13.10
CA ILE A 16 14.63 -5.85 -14.23
C ILE A 16 13.18 -6.32 -14.08
N ILE A 17 12.24 -5.38 -14.15
CA ILE A 17 10.81 -5.72 -14.23
C ILE A 17 10.54 -6.23 -15.65
N PRO A 18 10.03 -7.47 -15.82
CA PRO A 18 9.63 -7.95 -17.13
C PRO A 18 8.46 -7.11 -17.67
N GLU A 19 8.19 -7.23 -18.96
CA GLU A 19 7.03 -6.59 -19.55
C GLU A 19 5.74 -7.11 -18.88
N LEU A 20 4.96 -6.20 -18.32
CA LEU A 20 3.70 -6.49 -17.66
C LEU A 20 2.52 -6.02 -18.52
N PRO A 21 1.35 -6.69 -18.41
CA PRO A 21 0.13 -6.17 -19.01
C PRO A 21 -0.12 -4.71 -18.60
N LYS A 22 -0.55 -3.86 -19.52
CA LYS A 22 -0.82 -2.42 -19.26
C LYS A 22 -1.85 -2.15 -18.17
N SER A 23 -2.68 -3.15 -17.84
CA SER A 23 -3.63 -3.09 -16.72
C SER A 23 -2.99 -3.22 -15.35
N ILE A 24 -1.71 -3.59 -15.27
CA ILE A 24 -0.97 -3.72 -14.02
C ILE A 24 -0.14 -2.47 -13.79
N GLN A 25 -0.55 -1.66 -12.83
CA GLN A 25 0.24 -0.51 -12.38
C GLN A 25 1.45 -0.97 -11.54
N LYS A 26 2.60 -0.35 -11.78
CA LYS A 26 3.84 -0.55 -11.02
C LYS A 26 3.92 0.49 -9.92
N VAL A 27 3.93 0.03 -8.67
CA VAL A 27 4.01 0.88 -7.47
C VAL A 27 5.39 0.72 -6.85
N GLY A 28 6.14 1.80 -6.73
CA GLY A 28 7.40 1.80 -5.99
C GLY A 28 7.15 2.02 -4.51
N VAL A 29 7.65 1.13 -3.65
CA VAL A 29 7.51 1.24 -2.19
C VAL A 29 8.82 1.73 -1.59
N PHE A 30 8.76 2.85 -0.88
CA PHE A 30 9.90 3.55 -0.30
C PHE A 30 9.73 3.72 1.20
N VAL A 31 10.85 3.73 1.93
CA VAL A 31 10.89 3.99 3.39
C VAL A 31 11.97 5.03 3.64
N ASN A 32 11.56 6.27 3.91
CA ASN A 32 12.44 7.42 4.18
C ASN A 32 13.52 7.63 3.09
N ALA A 33 13.18 7.34 1.84
CA ALA A 33 14.07 7.56 0.70
C ALA A 33 14.18 9.05 0.35
N SER A 34 15.30 9.45 -0.26
CA SER A 34 15.46 10.82 -0.76
C SER A 34 14.58 11.08 -1.99
N LEU A 35 14.23 12.34 -2.24
CA LEU A 35 13.49 12.74 -3.45
C LEU A 35 14.23 12.32 -4.73
N GLU A 36 15.56 12.45 -4.74
CA GLU A 36 16.40 12.05 -5.88
C GLU A 36 16.29 10.55 -6.17
N GLU A 37 16.36 9.72 -5.11
CA GLU A 37 16.20 8.27 -5.23
C GLU A 37 14.83 7.89 -5.79
N ILE A 38 13.76 8.50 -5.27
CA ILE A 38 12.39 8.27 -5.75
C ILE A 38 12.27 8.62 -7.23
N LEU A 39 12.74 9.81 -7.65
CA LEU A 39 12.71 10.24 -9.06
C LEU A 39 13.49 9.30 -9.98
N LYS A 40 14.67 8.87 -9.54
CA LYS A 40 15.48 7.89 -10.27
C LYS A 40 14.75 6.56 -10.47
N LYS A 41 14.08 6.06 -9.42
CA LYS A 41 13.33 4.80 -9.51
C LYS A 41 12.05 4.94 -10.35
N ILE A 42 11.34 6.07 -10.25
CA ILE A 42 10.20 6.38 -11.13
C ILE A 42 10.61 6.25 -12.59
N THR A 43 11.69 6.93 -12.98
CA THR A 43 12.18 6.92 -14.36
C THR A 43 12.71 5.54 -14.78
N LYS A 44 13.54 4.90 -13.94
CA LYS A 44 14.16 3.60 -14.25
C LYS A 44 13.13 2.50 -14.49
N TYR A 45 12.07 2.48 -13.68
CA TYR A 45 11.09 1.38 -13.67
C TYR A 45 9.76 1.75 -14.31
N ASP A 46 9.61 3.00 -14.79
CA ASP A 46 8.36 3.52 -15.34
C ASP A 46 7.20 3.26 -14.36
N LEU A 47 7.33 3.82 -13.13
CA LEU A 47 6.35 3.63 -12.06
C LEU A 47 5.11 4.51 -12.30
N GLN A 48 3.94 4.02 -11.93
CA GLN A 48 2.68 4.75 -11.99
C GLN A 48 2.25 5.28 -10.61
N ALA A 49 2.83 4.73 -9.53
CA ALA A 49 2.58 5.25 -8.18
C ALA A 49 3.80 5.10 -7.28
N VAL A 50 3.86 5.97 -6.28
CA VAL A 50 4.87 5.98 -5.21
C VAL A 50 4.16 5.72 -3.89
N GLN A 51 4.53 4.67 -3.19
CA GLN A 51 4.06 4.34 -1.84
C GLN A 51 5.11 4.75 -0.83
N LEU A 52 4.79 5.72 0.02
CA LEU A 52 5.63 6.25 1.09
C LEU A 52 5.30 5.50 2.39
N HIS A 53 6.18 4.57 2.77
CA HIS A 53 5.95 3.62 3.87
C HIS A 53 6.82 3.91 5.10
N GLY A 54 7.46 5.05 5.14
CA GLY A 54 8.25 5.55 6.27
C GLY A 54 7.55 6.68 7.02
N ASP A 55 8.36 7.56 7.64
CA ASP A 55 7.91 8.71 8.42
C ASP A 55 7.95 10.01 7.60
N GLU A 56 7.71 9.91 6.28
CA GLU A 56 7.75 11.06 5.38
C GLU A 56 6.73 12.11 5.82
N SER A 57 7.20 13.37 5.99
CA SER A 57 6.37 14.49 6.45
C SER A 57 5.43 15.02 5.36
N VAL A 58 4.50 15.88 5.75
CA VAL A 58 3.61 16.59 4.82
C VAL A 58 4.41 17.40 3.82
N GLU A 59 5.43 18.13 4.28
CA GLU A 59 6.32 18.98 3.45
C GLU A 59 7.10 18.13 2.43
N PHE A 60 7.51 16.93 2.83
CA PHE A 60 8.13 15.98 1.90
C PHE A 60 7.15 15.56 0.81
N CYS A 61 5.91 15.20 1.18
CA CYS A 61 4.86 14.82 0.23
C CYS A 61 4.50 15.97 -0.70
N GLU A 62 4.40 17.21 -0.18
CA GLU A 62 4.17 18.41 -1.00
C GLU A 62 5.28 18.64 -2.02
N THR A 63 6.54 18.49 -1.58
CA THR A 63 7.70 18.68 -2.46
C THR A 63 7.71 17.60 -3.54
N LEU A 64 7.52 16.35 -3.14
CA LEU A 64 7.44 15.24 -4.09
C LEU A 64 6.34 15.46 -5.13
N LYS A 65 5.12 15.83 -4.70
CA LYS A 65 3.98 16.08 -5.60
C LYS A 65 4.23 17.19 -6.62
N LYS A 66 5.07 18.20 -6.29
CA LYS A 66 5.43 19.28 -7.19
C LYS A 66 6.44 18.87 -8.27
N ILE A 67 7.28 17.88 -8.00
CA ILE A 67 8.43 17.52 -8.87
C ILE A 67 8.20 16.25 -9.69
N ILE A 68 7.25 15.38 -9.30
CA ILE A 68 6.90 14.18 -10.09
C ILE A 68 5.92 14.54 -11.20
N PRO A 69 5.85 13.75 -12.30
CA PRO A 69 4.79 13.85 -13.30
C PRO A 69 3.39 13.76 -12.66
N LYS A 70 2.43 14.53 -13.15
CA LYS A 70 1.08 14.64 -12.57
C LYS A 70 0.29 13.32 -12.57
N GLU A 71 0.64 12.44 -13.49
CA GLU A 71 0.06 11.09 -13.63
C GLU A 71 0.56 10.09 -12.59
N ILE A 72 1.62 10.42 -11.85
CA ILE A 72 2.15 9.54 -10.80
C ILE A 72 1.40 9.78 -9.50
N GLU A 73 0.77 8.74 -8.97
CA GLU A 73 -0.01 8.79 -7.75
C GLU A 73 0.86 8.64 -6.50
N ILE A 74 0.50 9.34 -5.43
CA ILE A 74 1.16 9.24 -4.11
C ILE A 74 0.25 8.50 -3.15
N ILE A 75 0.74 7.39 -2.61
CA ILE A 75 0.09 6.59 -1.57
C ILE A 75 0.86 6.79 -0.27
N LYS A 76 0.25 7.39 0.76
CA LYS A 76 0.90 7.53 2.08
C LYS A 76 0.42 6.42 3.03
N VAL A 77 1.36 5.70 3.59
CA VAL A 77 1.09 4.63 4.55
C VAL A 77 1.00 5.19 5.96
N PHE A 78 -0.01 4.72 6.69
CA PHE A 78 -0.20 4.96 8.11
C PHE A 78 -0.31 3.63 8.84
N SER A 79 0.56 3.44 9.84
CA SER A 79 0.55 2.24 10.66
C SER A 79 -0.48 2.35 11.77
N ILE A 80 -1.45 1.43 11.80
CA ILE A 80 -2.54 1.41 12.76
C ILE A 80 -2.33 0.29 13.78
N LEU A 81 -2.68 0.59 15.02
CA LEU A 81 -2.92 -0.38 16.09
C LEU A 81 -4.43 -0.44 16.40
N ASP A 82 -4.78 -0.86 17.61
CA ASP A 82 -6.17 -0.91 18.10
C ASP A 82 -6.81 0.49 18.23
N THR A 83 -6.01 1.55 18.22
CA THR A 83 -6.44 2.95 18.20
C THR A 83 -5.62 3.74 17.19
N PHE A 84 -6.26 4.73 16.55
CA PHE A 84 -5.61 5.64 15.62
C PHE A 84 -6.30 6.99 15.61
N ASP A 85 -5.53 8.07 15.66
CA ASP A 85 -6.06 9.43 15.53
C ASP A 85 -6.15 9.81 14.05
N PHE A 86 -7.38 9.69 13.50
CA PHE A 86 -7.62 10.02 12.10
C PHE A 86 -7.47 11.52 11.78
N GLN A 87 -7.38 12.41 12.76
CA GLN A 87 -7.20 13.85 12.52
C GLN A 87 -5.83 14.15 11.89
N ILE A 88 -4.82 13.32 12.13
CA ILE A 88 -3.49 13.48 11.50
C ILE A 88 -3.56 13.41 9.97
N LEU A 89 -4.55 12.73 9.42
CA LEU A 89 -4.72 12.56 7.97
C LEU A 89 -5.08 13.87 7.27
N ASN A 90 -5.73 14.82 7.99
CA ASN A 90 -6.16 16.08 7.42
C ASN A 90 -5.01 16.86 6.77
N ALA A 91 -3.82 16.79 7.36
CA ALA A 91 -2.63 17.45 6.83
C ALA A 91 -2.14 16.81 5.50
N PHE A 92 -2.45 15.54 5.25
CA PHE A 92 -2.04 14.79 4.06
C PHE A 92 -3.09 14.78 2.95
N GLU A 93 -4.31 15.28 3.21
CA GLU A 93 -5.44 15.24 2.25
C GLU A 93 -5.11 15.86 0.88
N SER A 94 -4.41 16.99 0.85
CA SER A 94 -4.10 17.70 -0.40
C SER A 94 -2.84 17.20 -1.10
N VAL A 95 -1.98 16.46 -0.39
CA VAL A 95 -0.64 16.09 -0.88
C VAL A 95 -0.48 14.63 -1.27
N CYS A 96 -1.44 13.78 -0.93
CA CYS A 96 -1.48 12.36 -1.31
C CYS A 96 -2.76 12.07 -2.09
N ASP A 97 -2.72 11.07 -2.97
CA ASP A 97 -3.87 10.66 -3.76
C ASP A 97 -4.64 9.55 -3.04
N TYR A 98 -3.93 8.69 -2.32
CA TYR A 98 -4.50 7.62 -1.50
C TYR A 98 -3.82 7.56 -0.15
N PHE A 99 -4.53 7.01 0.84
CA PHE A 99 -3.94 6.48 2.06
C PHE A 99 -3.78 4.97 1.95
N LEU A 100 -2.90 4.40 2.77
CA LEU A 100 -2.83 2.96 2.99
C LEU A 100 -2.76 2.74 4.50
N PHE A 101 -3.65 1.91 5.03
CA PHE A 101 -3.66 1.53 6.44
C PHE A 101 -3.05 0.14 6.60
N ASP A 102 -1.89 0.09 7.25
CA ASP A 102 -1.15 -1.15 7.54
C ASP A 102 -1.13 -1.42 9.04
N THR A 103 -1.00 -2.68 9.44
CA THR A 103 -0.86 -3.04 10.85
C THR A 103 0.50 -2.58 11.38
N LYS A 104 0.50 -1.85 12.49
CA LYS A 104 1.75 -1.46 13.15
C LYS A 104 2.47 -2.69 13.70
N GLY A 105 3.63 -2.97 13.16
CA GLY A 105 4.49 -4.06 13.59
C GLY A 105 5.89 -3.59 13.96
N LYS A 106 6.81 -4.54 14.19
CA LYS A 106 8.22 -4.24 14.49
C LYS A 106 8.98 -3.67 13.30
N LEU A 107 8.52 -3.96 12.07
CA LEU A 107 9.11 -3.50 10.82
C LEU A 107 8.04 -2.86 9.93
N PRO A 108 8.40 -1.93 9.05
CA PRO A 108 7.51 -1.43 8.01
C PRO A 108 7.05 -2.58 7.09
N GLY A 109 5.78 -2.97 7.22
CA GLY A 109 5.14 -4.03 6.43
C GLY A 109 5.55 -5.47 6.79
N GLY A 110 4.75 -6.43 6.33
CA GLY A 110 5.07 -7.88 6.40
C GLY A 110 5.00 -8.52 7.78
N ASN A 111 4.32 -7.92 8.75
CA ASN A 111 4.25 -8.41 10.13
C ASN A 111 3.32 -9.63 10.32
N GLY A 112 2.47 -9.95 9.33
CA GLY A 112 1.61 -11.14 9.34
C GLY A 112 0.43 -11.12 10.33
N THR A 113 0.21 -10.00 11.03
CA THR A 113 -0.92 -9.78 11.95
C THR A 113 -1.82 -8.67 11.44
N THR A 114 -3.13 -8.74 11.76
CA THR A 114 -4.11 -7.70 11.47
C THR A 114 -4.33 -6.81 12.70
N PHE A 115 -4.63 -5.51 12.48
CA PHE A 115 -5.22 -4.68 13.50
C PHE A 115 -6.75 -4.89 13.55
N ASP A 116 -7.43 -4.45 14.62
CA ASP A 116 -8.89 -4.51 14.65
C ASP A 116 -9.50 -3.49 13.67
N TRP A 117 -9.97 -3.96 12.53
CA TRP A 117 -10.55 -3.12 11.47
C TRP A 117 -11.77 -2.32 11.90
N LYS A 118 -12.36 -2.61 13.09
CA LYS A 118 -13.42 -1.78 13.66
C LYS A 118 -12.96 -0.34 13.91
N VAL A 119 -11.66 -0.10 14.11
CA VAL A 119 -11.11 1.25 14.25
C VAL A 119 -11.41 2.12 13.03
N LEU A 120 -11.49 1.52 11.82
CA LEU A 120 -11.78 2.22 10.57
C LEU A 120 -13.20 2.82 10.52
N ARG A 121 -14.11 2.43 11.43
CA ARG A 121 -15.44 3.08 11.56
C ARG A 121 -15.33 4.56 11.95
N ASN A 122 -14.19 4.97 12.52
CA ASN A 122 -13.89 6.35 12.87
C ASN A 122 -13.28 7.14 11.72
N TYR A 123 -13.03 6.50 10.58
CA TYR A 123 -12.53 7.16 9.37
C TYR A 123 -13.63 8.03 8.76
N SER A 124 -13.47 9.34 8.80
CA SER A 124 -14.46 10.32 8.35
C SER A 124 -14.12 11.00 7.02
N SER A 125 -12.92 10.79 6.48
CA SER A 125 -12.52 11.33 5.18
C SER A 125 -13.18 10.55 4.03
N THR A 126 -13.37 11.23 2.91
CA THR A 126 -13.80 10.60 1.64
C THR A 126 -12.63 10.14 0.78
N LYS A 127 -11.37 10.43 1.20
CA LYS A 127 -10.19 10.00 0.45
C LYS A 127 -10.13 8.47 0.37
N PRO A 128 -9.97 7.91 -0.84
CA PRO A 128 -9.89 6.47 -0.99
C PRO A 128 -8.61 5.91 -0.35
N PHE A 129 -8.70 4.70 0.19
CA PHE A 129 -7.57 4.06 0.84
C PHE A 129 -7.41 2.58 0.50
N PHE A 130 -6.20 2.11 0.66
CA PHE A 130 -5.85 0.69 0.62
C PHE A 130 -5.92 0.09 2.02
N LEU A 131 -6.54 -1.08 2.15
CA LEU A 131 -6.52 -1.87 3.37
C LEU A 131 -5.40 -2.89 3.29
N SER A 132 -4.47 -2.85 4.23
CA SER A 132 -3.30 -3.72 4.32
C SER A 132 -3.14 -4.31 5.72
N GLY A 133 -2.06 -5.05 5.95
CA GLY A 133 -1.65 -5.59 7.24
C GLY A 133 -2.20 -6.97 7.54
N GLY A 134 -1.37 -8.00 7.36
CA GLY A 134 -1.64 -9.37 7.76
C GLY A 134 -2.81 -10.07 7.06
N ILE A 135 -3.31 -9.51 5.96
CA ILE A 135 -4.42 -10.11 5.20
C ILE A 135 -3.93 -11.40 4.54
N GLY A 136 -4.63 -12.50 4.82
CA GLY A 136 -4.47 -13.81 4.20
C GLY A 136 -5.82 -14.43 3.85
N MET A 137 -5.83 -15.68 3.45
CA MET A 137 -7.07 -16.38 3.08
C MET A 137 -8.04 -16.52 4.27
N GLU A 138 -7.53 -16.62 5.48
CA GLU A 138 -8.33 -16.72 6.71
C GLU A 138 -9.09 -15.42 7.01
N GLU A 139 -8.53 -14.27 6.64
CA GLU A 139 -9.13 -12.96 6.85
C GLU A 139 -10.14 -12.57 5.76
N MET A 140 -10.25 -13.34 4.67
CA MET A 140 -11.10 -12.96 3.52
C MET A 140 -12.58 -12.77 3.87
N ASN A 141 -13.12 -13.52 4.85
CA ASN A 141 -14.49 -13.31 5.30
C ASN A 141 -14.66 -11.93 5.96
N ALA A 142 -13.72 -11.53 6.81
CA ALA A 142 -13.73 -10.21 7.45
C ALA A 142 -13.45 -9.09 6.43
N VAL A 143 -12.60 -9.32 5.43
CA VAL A 143 -12.41 -8.41 4.29
C VAL A 143 -13.73 -8.21 3.54
N ASN A 144 -14.46 -9.28 3.25
CA ASN A 144 -15.73 -9.20 2.55
C ASN A 144 -16.78 -8.41 3.36
N GLU A 145 -16.80 -8.56 4.68
CA GLU A 145 -17.73 -7.78 5.54
C GLU A 145 -17.37 -6.29 5.56
N ILE A 146 -16.09 -5.92 5.66
CA ILE A 146 -15.71 -4.50 5.66
C ILE A 146 -15.93 -3.85 4.28
N LEU A 147 -15.77 -4.59 3.18
CA LEU A 147 -16.03 -4.09 1.84
C LEU A 147 -17.52 -3.79 1.56
N LYS A 148 -18.46 -4.34 2.38
CA LYS A 148 -19.90 -4.00 2.33
C LYS A 148 -20.22 -2.68 3.01
N THR A 149 -19.29 -2.09 3.74
CA THR A 149 -19.48 -0.81 4.42
C THR A 149 -19.36 0.36 3.43
N ASN A 150 -19.74 1.57 3.88
CA ASN A 150 -19.58 2.81 3.08
C ASN A 150 -18.17 3.40 3.14
N LEU A 151 -17.19 2.66 3.66
CA LEU A 151 -15.80 3.11 3.70
C LEU A 151 -15.24 3.19 2.27
N PRO A 152 -14.49 4.23 1.93
CA PRO A 152 -13.91 4.40 0.59
C PRO A 152 -12.69 3.50 0.38
N ILE A 153 -12.86 2.19 0.55
CA ILE A 153 -11.80 1.20 0.34
C ILE A 153 -11.58 1.04 -1.16
N TYR A 154 -10.43 1.50 -1.63
CA TYR A 154 -10.03 1.40 -3.04
C TYR A 154 -9.59 0.00 -3.42
N ALA A 155 -8.71 -0.59 -2.61
CA ALA A 155 -8.19 -1.94 -2.84
C ALA A 155 -7.73 -2.59 -1.52
N ILE A 156 -7.51 -3.90 -1.56
CA ILE A 156 -6.77 -4.62 -0.52
C ILE A 156 -5.33 -4.84 -0.97
N ASP A 157 -4.39 -4.70 -0.05
CA ASP A 157 -2.99 -4.99 -0.24
C ASP A 157 -2.62 -6.28 0.48
N VAL A 158 -2.12 -7.27 -0.26
CA VAL A 158 -1.72 -8.57 0.26
C VAL A 158 -0.24 -8.81 0.01
N ASN A 159 0.48 -9.29 1.00
CA ASN A 159 1.92 -9.49 0.89
C ASN A 159 2.38 -10.82 1.53
N SER A 160 2.83 -10.81 2.79
CA SER A 160 3.56 -11.92 3.43
C SER A 160 2.77 -13.24 3.50
N LYS A 161 1.46 -13.19 3.72
CA LYS A 161 0.62 -14.41 3.77
C LYS A 161 0.35 -15.02 2.39
N PHE A 162 0.78 -14.36 1.32
CA PHE A 162 0.69 -14.83 -0.06
C PHE A 162 2.06 -15.17 -0.65
N GLU A 163 3.04 -15.47 0.20
CA GLU A 163 4.40 -15.80 -0.21
C GLU A 163 4.78 -17.23 0.18
N ILE A 164 5.64 -17.84 -0.62
CA ILE A 164 6.35 -19.09 -0.31
C ILE A 164 7.58 -18.75 0.55
N GLU A 165 8.26 -17.67 0.16
CA GLU A 165 9.36 -17.03 0.87
C GLU A 165 9.37 -15.53 0.55
N PRO A 166 10.07 -14.68 1.32
CA PRO A 166 10.07 -13.24 1.08
C PRO A 166 10.39 -12.86 -0.36
N GLY A 167 9.43 -12.19 -1.03
CA GLY A 167 9.53 -11.79 -2.44
C GLY A 167 8.99 -12.81 -3.45
N LEU A 168 8.85 -14.08 -3.08
CA LEU A 168 8.33 -15.14 -3.96
C LEU A 168 6.86 -15.42 -3.67
N LYS A 169 5.95 -14.91 -4.50
CA LYS A 169 4.50 -15.08 -4.32
C LYS A 169 4.03 -16.50 -4.62
N ASN A 170 3.12 -17.00 -3.80
CA ASN A 170 2.35 -18.19 -4.08
C ASN A 170 1.27 -17.87 -5.12
N ILE A 171 1.52 -18.26 -6.37
CA ILE A 171 0.65 -17.95 -7.52
C ILE A 171 -0.77 -18.52 -7.32
N GLN A 172 -0.90 -19.68 -6.69
CA GLN A 172 -2.20 -20.29 -6.45
C GLN A 172 -3.03 -19.44 -5.49
N LEU A 173 -2.49 -19.04 -4.35
CA LEU A 173 -3.18 -18.17 -3.39
C LEU A 173 -3.52 -16.80 -4.01
N CYS A 174 -2.61 -16.23 -4.80
CA CYS A 174 -2.88 -14.97 -5.51
C CYS A 174 -4.05 -15.10 -6.50
N ARG A 175 -4.16 -16.23 -7.21
CA ARG A 175 -5.28 -16.50 -8.11
C ARG A 175 -6.60 -16.68 -7.35
N GLU A 176 -6.59 -17.42 -6.25
CA GLU A 176 -7.76 -17.64 -5.42
C GLU A 176 -8.37 -16.34 -4.91
N VAL A 177 -7.55 -15.45 -4.36
CA VAL A 177 -8.04 -14.14 -3.87
C VAL A 177 -8.55 -13.25 -5.01
N ALA A 178 -7.91 -13.28 -6.17
CA ALA A 178 -8.36 -12.52 -7.33
C ALA A 178 -9.73 -13.01 -7.85
N MET A 179 -9.96 -14.32 -7.87
CA MET A 179 -11.24 -14.90 -8.30
C MET A 179 -12.38 -14.56 -7.33
N GLN A 180 -12.14 -14.59 -6.01
CA GLN A 180 -13.18 -14.25 -5.02
C GLN A 180 -13.74 -12.83 -5.21
N ARG A 181 -12.98 -11.89 -5.77
CA ARG A 181 -13.43 -10.52 -6.07
C ARG A 181 -14.31 -10.40 -7.31
N HIS A 182 -14.19 -11.30 -8.28
CA HIS A 182 -14.99 -11.25 -9.50
C HIS A 182 -16.45 -11.69 -9.29
N TYR A 183 -16.76 -12.39 -8.21
CA TYR A 183 -18.13 -12.84 -7.90
C TYR A 183 -18.96 -11.82 -7.10
N GLN A 184 -18.41 -10.63 -6.78
CA GLN A 184 -19.07 -9.61 -5.95
C GLN A 184 -19.43 -8.32 -6.69
N LYS A 185 -19.46 -8.34 -8.03
CA LYS A 185 -19.96 -7.23 -8.87
C LYS A 185 -21.37 -7.47 -9.34
#